data_9939376249fde9f65f98842c65ca3276
#
_entry.id   9939376249fde9f65f98842c65ca3276
#
_cell.length_a   1.000
_cell.length_b   1.000
_cell.length_c   1.000
_cell.angle_alpha   90.00
_cell.angle_beta   90.00
_cell.angle_gamma   90.00
#
_symmetry.space_group_name_H-M   'P 1'
#
loop_
_entity.id
_entity.type
_entity.pdbx_description
1 polymer ?
#
loop_
_entity_poly.entity_id
_entity_poly.type
_entity_poly.pdbx_seq_one_letter_code
_entity_poly.pdbx_strand_id
1 'polypeptide(L)'
;MGAPASLGCAVLAFVVLAVAPAAEPAASKTIRVRNDKQLQAAVHRLARSGGTIRLQSTSYGQLIIPPRSARPLRIVGRAGVRIEHVVFDRTKNVSLVGVTIAPRTRHALIEILDSKHIDLRDLFVTAQGTPYFASVEVHRSRYVRIRKSTFAHCGDRSADFANCLMVFRRTSHITVEDNWFHDCYGCDFIHGRFGSNLTIRRNRFERALPCRFSLLGRHRCRHQDLIELFAGRRLRIEDNHFGVYKYGGAQLYLTGPVDHVLIVNNVFVGTDSRLPGYRSRMALIIGAKGSDRLPRFVEVVNNTILTGVKRIDGYEGSLRISRAYRYGGYSRRQRPLIANNIIGLLRTYGRVCFGVRGSISNVIVRGHRCSRSDEVGRVYLDRKGRPTGRSWLLIDTANRRHAPPRDIGGRRRVRAPDIGAYEYGAR
;
A
#
# COMPACT_ATOMS: atom_id res chain seq x y z
N MET A 1 75.70 -26.31 -18.40
CA MET A 1 75.05 -26.34 -19.73
C MET A 1 73.64 -25.78 -19.55
N GLY A 2 73.49 -24.51 -19.86
CA GLY A 2 72.22 -23.81 -19.68
C GLY A 2 71.45 -23.73 -21.00
N ALA A 3 70.17 -23.99 -20.97
CA ALA A 3 69.24 -23.77 -22.09
C ALA A 3 68.61 -22.40 -22.01
N PRO A 4 68.41 -21.68 -23.12
CA PRO A 4 67.82 -20.33 -23.12
C PRO A 4 66.31 -20.37 -23.11
N ALA A 5 65.72 -19.50 -22.32
CA ALA A 5 64.25 -19.24 -22.28
C ALA A 5 63.85 -18.35 -23.47
N SER A 6 62.88 -18.82 -24.25
CA SER A 6 62.24 -18.07 -25.33
C SER A 6 61.17 -17.17 -24.78
N LEU A 7 61.29 -15.84 -24.96
CA LEU A 7 60.25 -14.86 -24.74
C LEU A 7 59.24 -14.94 -25.90
N GLY A 8 58.05 -15.35 -25.63
CA GLY A 8 56.88 -15.25 -26.54
C GLY A 8 56.23 -13.90 -26.44
N CYS A 9 56.33 -13.10 -27.52
CA CYS A 9 55.61 -11.82 -27.64
C CYS A 9 54.11 -12.09 -27.93
N ALA A 10 53.25 -11.81 -26.98
CA ALA A 10 51.81 -11.86 -27.18
C ALA A 10 51.34 -10.52 -27.81
N VAL A 11 50.90 -10.57 -29.05
CA VAL A 11 50.27 -9.44 -29.76
C VAL A 11 48.80 -9.36 -29.30
N LEU A 12 48.50 -8.35 -28.49
CA LEU A 12 47.10 -8.02 -28.11
C LEU A 12 46.45 -7.28 -29.30
N ALA A 13 45.56 -7.96 -30.01
CA ALA A 13 44.70 -7.35 -31.00
C ALA A 13 43.55 -6.60 -30.30
N PHE A 14 43.56 -5.29 -30.32
CA PHE A 14 42.45 -4.45 -29.89
C PHE A 14 41.32 -4.53 -30.95
N VAL A 15 40.24 -5.22 -30.62
CA VAL A 15 38.99 -5.15 -31.39
C VAL A 15 38.27 -3.88 -30.97
N VAL A 16 38.33 -2.84 -31.79
CA VAL A 16 37.51 -1.64 -31.66
C VAL A 16 36.11 -1.98 -32.09
N LEU A 17 35.26 -2.31 -31.12
CA LEU A 17 33.81 -2.39 -31.34
C LEU A 17 33.29 -0.97 -31.62
N ALA A 18 33.00 -0.68 -32.89
CA ALA A 18 32.28 0.55 -33.26
C ALA A 18 30.89 0.50 -32.60
N VAL A 19 30.71 1.27 -31.55
CA VAL A 19 29.37 1.49 -30.94
C VAL A 19 28.57 2.28 -31.95
N ALA A 20 27.63 1.62 -32.62
CA ALA A 20 26.65 2.29 -33.49
C ALA A 20 25.95 3.38 -32.66
N PRO A 21 25.81 4.61 -33.18
CA PRO A 21 25.11 5.67 -32.47
C PRO A 21 23.70 5.19 -32.15
N ALA A 22 23.30 5.28 -30.88
CA ALA A 22 21.96 4.95 -30.43
C ALA A 22 20.98 5.78 -31.29
N ALA A 23 20.11 5.10 -32.03
CA ALA A 23 19.10 5.77 -32.86
C ALA A 23 18.33 6.75 -31.97
N GLU A 24 18.35 8.03 -32.34
CA GLU A 24 17.57 9.06 -31.65
C GLU A 24 16.11 8.58 -31.52
N PRO A 25 15.48 8.67 -30.35
CA PRO A 25 14.12 8.24 -30.17
C PRO A 25 13.25 9.09 -31.10
N ALA A 26 12.64 8.44 -32.11
CA ALA A 26 11.75 9.09 -33.08
C ALA A 26 10.78 10.00 -32.36
N ALA A 27 10.68 11.26 -32.76
CA ALA A 27 9.88 12.29 -32.10
C ALA A 27 8.46 11.77 -31.86
N SER A 28 8.10 11.60 -30.59
CA SER A 28 6.81 11.02 -30.18
C SER A 28 5.67 11.93 -30.64
N LYS A 29 4.78 11.39 -31.48
CA LYS A 29 3.64 12.13 -32.03
C LYS A 29 2.75 12.64 -30.89
N THR A 30 2.51 13.95 -30.86
CA THR A 30 1.61 14.59 -29.90
C THR A 30 0.32 15.05 -30.59
N ILE A 31 -0.84 14.67 -30.05
CA ILE A 31 -2.17 15.12 -30.49
C ILE A 31 -2.81 15.92 -29.36
N ARG A 32 -3.30 17.12 -29.66
CA ARG A 32 -4.10 17.92 -28.75
C ARG A 32 -5.57 17.71 -29.04
N VAL A 33 -6.38 17.53 -27.98
CA VAL A 33 -7.81 17.21 -28.10
C VAL A 33 -8.63 18.14 -27.22
N ARG A 34 -9.83 18.53 -27.69
CA ARG A 34 -10.70 19.53 -27.02
C ARG A 34 -12.09 18.99 -26.69
N ASN A 35 -12.44 17.76 -27.11
CA ASN A 35 -13.72 17.12 -26.82
C ASN A 35 -13.58 15.59 -26.87
N ASP A 36 -14.63 14.86 -26.49
CA ASP A 36 -14.65 13.40 -26.41
C ASP A 36 -14.43 12.74 -27.77
N LYS A 37 -15.04 13.25 -28.83
CA LYS A 37 -14.89 12.71 -30.20
C LYS A 37 -13.43 12.76 -30.65
N GLN A 38 -12.75 13.90 -30.42
CA GLN A 38 -11.32 14.05 -30.73
C GLN A 38 -10.47 13.14 -29.82
N LEU A 39 -10.83 12.98 -28.54
CA LEU A 39 -10.12 12.14 -27.60
C LEU A 39 -10.15 10.68 -28.06
N GLN A 40 -11.33 10.13 -28.35
CA GLN A 40 -11.46 8.75 -28.83
C GLN A 40 -10.76 8.56 -30.18
N ALA A 41 -10.90 9.47 -31.13
CA ALA A 41 -10.19 9.43 -32.41
C ALA A 41 -8.66 9.43 -32.23
N ALA A 42 -8.14 10.25 -31.31
CA ALA A 42 -6.71 10.28 -31.00
C ALA A 42 -6.22 8.97 -30.35
N VAL A 43 -7.01 8.36 -29.46
CA VAL A 43 -6.72 7.06 -28.86
C VAL A 43 -6.62 5.98 -29.93
N HIS A 44 -7.59 5.90 -30.85
CA HIS A 44 -7.57 4.96 -31.96
C HIS A 44 -6.39 5.19 -32.91
N ARG A 45 -6.12 6.46 -33.27
CA ARG A 45 -5.01 6.83 -34.15
C ARG A 45 -3.65 6.44 -33.58
N LEU A 46 -3.47 6.57 -32.26
CA LEU A 46 -2.23 6.24 -31.58
C LEU A 46 -2.19 4.81 -31.02
N ALA A 47 -3.24 4.00 -31.24
CA ALA A 47 -3.31 2.65 -30.71
C ALA A 47 -2.13 1.76 -31.17
N ARG A 48 -1.65 1.91 -32.39
CA ARG A 48 -0.52 1.15 -32.96
C ARG A 48 0.82 1.88 -32.82
N SER A 49 0.84 3.18 -33.09
CA SER A 49 2.09 3.96 -33.15
C SER A 49 2.61 4.41 -31.79
N GLY A 50 1.75 4.48 -30.78
CA GLY A 50 2.07 5.17 -29.54
C GLY A 50 2.09 6.70 -29.71
N GLY A 51 2.45 7.41 -28.65
CA GLY A 51 2.53 8.86 -28.66
C GLY A 51 1.90 9.52 -27.44
N THR A 52 1.65 10.82 -27.52
CA THR A 52 1.09 11.62 -26.43
C THR A 52 -0.22 12.26 -26.84
N ILE A 53 -1.26 12.14 -26.01
CA ILE A 53 -2.51 12.89 -26.13
C ILE A 53 -2.51 13.97 -25.04
N ARG A 54 -2.64 15.23 -25.43
CA ARG A 54 -2.78 16.36 -24.50
C ARG A 54 -4.23 16.81 -24.45
N LEU A 55 -4.83 16.75 -23.27
CA LEU A 55 -6.20 17.17 -23.00
C LEU A 55 -6.25 18.69 -22.86
N GLN A 56 -7.08 19.37 -23.65
CA GLN A 56 -7.18 20.83 -23.69
C GLN A 56 -8.48 21.36 -23.07
N SER A 57 -9.56 20.57 -23.05
CA SER A 57 -10.83 20.91 -22.43
C SER A 57 -10.76 20.69 -20.92
N THR A 58 -11.67 21.34 -20.19
CA THR A 58 -11.84 21.17 -18.75
C THR A 58 -12.63 19.91 -18.38
N SER A 59 -13.39 19.34 -19.32
CA SER A 59 -14.21 18.14 -19.06
C SER A 59 -14.25 17.19 -20.24
N TYR A 60 -14.21 15.91 -19.92
CA TYR A 60 -14.42 14.77 -20.83
C TYR A 60 -15.34 13.77 -20.13
N GLY A 61 -16.19 13.10 -20.90
CA GLY A 61 -17.06 12.05 -20.41
C GLY A 61 -16.29 10.74 -20.19
N GLN A 62 -16.37 9.83 -21.16
CA GLN A 62 -15.75 8.52 -21.07
C GLN A 62 -14.46 8.45 -21.89
N LEU A 63 -13.42 7.88 -21.30
CA LEU A 63 -12.17 7.52 -21.98
C LEU A 63 -12.04 6.01 -22.04
N ILE A 64 -12.28 5.42 -23.20
CA ILE A 64 -12.07 3.99 -23.44
C ILE A 64 -10.76 3.79 -24.18
N ILE A 65 -9.86 2.99 -23.63
CA ILE A 65 -8.60 2.62 -24.26
C ILE A 65 -8.69 1.16 -24.70
N PRO A 66 -8.90 0.92 -26.01
CA PRO A 66 -9.11 -0.43 -26.55
C PRO A 66 -7.82 -1.26 -26.54
N PRO A 67 -7.90 -2.54 -26.89
CA PRO A 67 -6.74 -3.40 -27.10
C PRO A 67 -5.73 -2.74 -28.03
N ARG A 68 -4.46 -2.77 -27.67
CA ARG A 68 -3.43 -2.04 -28.41
C ARG A 68 -2.06 -2.70 -28.38
N SER A 69 -1.20 -2.26 -29.29
CA SER A 69 0.18 -2.70 -29.43
C SER A 69 1.09 -2.21 -28.29
N ALA A 70 2.31 -2.70 -28.28
CA ALA A 70 3.28 -2.48 -27.21
C ALA A 70 3.86 -1.06 -27.11
N ARG A 71 3.67 -0.18 -28.09
CA ARG A 71 4.27 1.17 -28.05
C ARG A 71 3.59 2.06 -27.01
N PRO A 72 4.35 2.86 -26.22
CA PRO A 72 3.79 3.66 -25.14
C PRO A 72 2.77 4.69 -25.62
N LEU A 73 1.63 4.79 -24.94
CA LEU A 73 0.66 5.88 -25.06
C LEU A 73 0.60 6.67 -23.76
N ARG A 74 0.77 7.96 -23.86
CA ARG A 74 0.67 8.86 -22.74
C ARG A 74 -0.50 9.81 -22.90
N ILE A 75 -1.44 9.81 -21.96
CA ILE A 75 -2.58 10.72 -21.91
C ILE A 75 -2.31 11.70 -20.77
N VAL A 76 -2.22 12.98 -21.10
CA VAL A 76 -1.79 14.02 -20.17
C VAL A 76 -2.83 15.10 -20.08
N GLY A 77 -3.35 15.31 -18.88
CA GLY A 77 -4.13 16.48 -18.56
C GLY A 77 -3.29 17.57 -17.88
N ARG A 78 -3.98 18.53 -17.30
CA ARG A 78 -3.45 19.54 -16.39
C ARG A 78 -4.41 19.66 -15.21
N ALA A 79 -4.03 20.36 -14.18
CA ALA A 79 -4.92 20.65 -13.07
C ALA A 79 -6.26 21.21 -13.56
N GLY A 80 -7.37 20.67 -13.05
CA GLY A 80 -8.72 21.04 -13.44
C GLY A 80 -9.32 20.29 -14.65
N VAL A 81 -8.52 19.50 -15.40
CA VAL A 81 -9.08 18.60 -16.42
C VAL A 81 -9.78 17.42 -15.74
N ARG A 82 -11.05 17.26 -16.02
CA ARG A 82 -11.90 16.19 -15.46
C ARG A 82 -12.22 15.13 -16.51
N ILE A 83 -12.16 13.86 -16.14
CA ILE A 83 -12.69 12.72 -16.88
C ILE A 83 -13.68 12.00 -15.96
N GLU A 84 -14.83 11.57 -16.50
CA GLU A 84 -15.87 10.96 -15.69
C GLU A 84 -15.63 9.47 -15.47
N HIS A 85 -15.15 8.77 -16.50
CA HIS A 85 -14.93 7.33 -16.48
C HIS A 85 -13.77 6.94 -17.39
N VAL A 86 -12.92 6.02 -16.95
CA VAL A 86 -11.75 5.54 -17.71
C VAL A 86 -11.74 4.01 -17.73
N VAL A 87 -11.66 3.43 -18.92
CA VAL A 87 -11.55 1.98 -19.11
C VAL A 87 -10.26 1.64 -19.85
N PHE A 88 -9.44 0.80 -19.24
CA PHE A 88 -8.30 0.14 -19.86
C PHE A 88 -8.70 -1.31 -20.11
N ASP A 89 -9.09 -1.65 -21.35
CA ASP A 89 -9.47 -3.01 -21.71
C ASP A 89 -8.41 -3.66 -22.61
N ARG A 90 -7.83 -4.77 -22.14
CA ARG A 90 -6.81 -5.57 -22.84
C ARG A 90 -5.69 -4.73 -23.46
N THR A 91 -5.34 -3.66 -22.78
CA THR A 91 -4.37 -2.67 -23.27
C THR A 91 -2.99 -2.83 -22.64
N LYS A 92 -1.97 -2.23 -23.25
CA LYS A 92 -0.57 -2.29 -22.78
C LYS A 92 0.11 -0.94 -22.88
N ASN A 93 1.06 -0.69 -21.94
CA ASN A 93 1.95 0.46 -21.98
C ASN A 93 1.21 1.81 -22.08
N VAL A 94 0.26 2.05 -21.16
CA VAL A 94 -0.50 3.30 -21.12
C VAL A 94 -0.24 4.03 -19.81
N SER A 95 0.00 5.34 -19.92
CA SER A 95 0.07 6.23 -18.77
C SER A 95 -1.05 7.27 -18.82
N LEU A 96 -1.76 7.45 -17.71
CA LEU A 96 -2.73 8.54 -17.48
C LEU A 96 -2.17 9.47 -16.41
N VAL A 97 -2.07 10.75 -16.73
CA VAL A 97 -1.31 11.70 -15.91
C VAL A 97 -2.05 13.03 -15.74
N GLY A 98 -2.12 13.52 -14.49
CA GLY A 98 -2.50 14.90 -14.19
C GLY A 98 -3.95 15.24 -14.48
N VAL A 99 -4.89 14.34 -14.17
CA VAL A 99 -6.32 14.56 -14.36
C VAL A 99 -7.10 14.31 -13.07
N THR A 100 -8.27 14.94 -12.99
CA THR A 100 -9.29 14.61 -11.99
C THR A 100 -10.23 13.56 -12.56
N ILE A 101 -10.44 12.48 -11.81
CA ILE A 101 -11.44 11.48 -12.12
C ILE A 101 -12.61 11.65 -11.15
N ALA A 102 -13.75 12.06 -11.70
CA ALA A 102 -14.93 12.34 -10.89
C ALA A 102 -16.20 12.05 -11.69
N PRO A 103 -17.14 11.26 -11.16
CA PRO A 103 -18.27 10.77 -11.94
C PRO A 103 -19.37 11.83 -12.10
N ARG A 104 -20.20 11.57 -13.13
CA ARG A 104 -21.58 12.05 -13.17
C ARG A 104 -22.60 10.91 -13.00
N THR A 105 -22.15 9.68 -13.15
CA THR A 105 -23.00 8.47 -13.14
C THR A 105 -22.48 7.41 -12.18
N ARG A 106 -23.23 6.32 -11.97
CA ARG A 106 -22.97 5.27 -10.96
C ARG A 106 -22.10 4.11 -11.44
N HIS A 107 -20.91 4.35 -11.98
CA HIS A 107 -19.98 3.27 -12.40
C HIS A 107 -18.64 3.39 -11.69
N ALA A 108 -17.83 2.34 -11.68
CA ALA A 108 -16.43 2.43 -11.31
C ALA A 108 -15.77 3.54 -12.11
N LEU A 109 -14.90 4.34 -11.46
CA LEU A 109 -14.32 5.51 -12.09
C LEU A 109 -13.18 5.15 -13.02
N ILE A 110 -12.39 4.15 -12.61
CA ILE A 110 -11.29 3.60 -13.41
C ILE A 110 -11.38 2.08 -13.37
N GLU A 111 -11.48 1.47 -14.53
CA GLU A 111 -11.44 0.02 -14.71
C GLU A 111 -10.20 -0.40 -15.47
N ILE A 112 -9.43 -1.36 -14.92
CA ILE A 112 -8.23 -1.91 -15.54
C ILE A 112 -8.45 -3.41 -15.72
N LEU A 113 -8.80 -3.81 -16.95
CA LEU A 113 -9.25 -5.14 -17.30
C LEU A 113 -8.22 -5.81 -18.22
N ASP A 114 -7.75 -7.00 -17.88
CA ASP A 114 -6.84 -7.82 -18.72
C ASP A 114 -5.61 -7.06 -19.28
N SER A 115 -5.14 -6.06 -18.57
CA SER A 115 -4.19 -5.06 -19.06
C SER A 115 -2.80 -5.22 -18.45
N LYS A 116 -1.78 -4.61 -19.10
CA LYS A 116 -0.39 -4.66 -18.66
C LYS A 116 0.31 -3.31 -18.76
N HIS A 117 1.25 -3.05 -17.82
CA HIS A 117 2.07 -1.83 -17.83
C HIS A 117 1.20 -0.56 -17.88
N ILE A 118 0.29 -0.44 -16.92
CA ILE A 118 -0.55 0.74 -16.74
C ILE A 118 0.05 1.60 -15.64
N ASP A 119 0.27 2.88 -15.92
CA ASP A 119 0.79 3.87 -14.97
C ASP A 119 -0.25 4.98 -14.75
N LEU A 120 -0.85 5.01 -13.59
CA LEU A 120 -1.76 6.05 -13.13
C LEU A 120 -0.98 6.99 -12.22
N ARG A 121 -0.85 8.27 -12.61
CA ARG A 121 0.00 9.19 -11.90
C ARG A 121 -0.56 10.60 -11.80
N ASP A 122 -0.30 11.24 -10.65
CA ASP A 122 -0.71 12.63 -10.39
C ASP A 122 -2.22 12.83 -10.59
N LEU A 123 -3.05 11.86 -10.18
CA LEU A 123 -4.50 11.89 -10.32
C LEU A 123 -5.15 12.44 -9.04
N PHE A 124 -6.29 13.09 -9.21
CA PHE A 124 -7.25 13.31 -8.13
C PHE A 124 -8.50 12.47 -8.41
N VAL A 125 -8.73 11.41 -7.64
CA VAL A 125 -9.84 10.47 -7.81
C VAL A 125 -10.85 10.70 -6.70
N THR A 126 -12.09 11.04 -7.05
CA THR A 126 -13.15 11.32 -6.08
C THR A 126 -14.51 10.82 -6.55
N ALA A 127 -15.19 10.06 -5.71
CA ALA A 127 -16.53 9.57 -6.01
C ALA A 127 -17.64 10.60 -5.74
N GLN A 128 -17.35 11.67 -5.03
CA GLN A 128 -18.30 12.76 -4.69
C GLN A 128 -19.63 12.28 -4.07
N GLY A 129 -19.57 11.21 -3.26
CA GLY A 129 -20.75 10.72 -2.56
C GLY A 129 -21.70 9.84 -3.41
N THR A 130 -21.27 9.39 -4.58
CA THR A 130 -22.02 8.39 -5.34
C THR A 130 -21.73 6.99 -4.80
N PRO A 131 -22.74 6.11 -4.68
CA PRO A 131 -22.54 4.75 -4.15
C PRO A 131 -21.89 3.87 -5.22
N TYR A 132 -20.54 3.72 -5.12
CA TYR A 132 -19.79 2.80 -5.96
C TYR A 132 -19.24 1.65 -5.15
N PHE A 133 -19.08 0.52 -5.80
CA PHE A 133 -18.39 -0.62 -5.23
C PHE A 133 -16.89 -0.32 -5.09
N ALA A 134 -16.26 0.30 -6.10
CA ALA A 134 -14.90 0.81 -6.00
C ALA A 134 -14.66 2.01 -6.93
N SER A 135 -13.79 2.94 -6.52
CA SER A 135 -13.37 4.04 -7.41
C SER A 135 -12.39 3.54 -8.48
N VAL A 136 -11.49 2.64 -8.13
CA VAL A 136 -10.56 1.99 -9.06
C VAL A 136 -10.65 0.48 -8.90
N GLU A 137 -10.85 -0.22 -10.01
CA GLU A 137 -10.89 -1.67 -10.07
C GLU A 137 -9.77 -2.23 -10.95
N VAL A 138 -9.05 -3.23 -10.44
CA VAL A 138 -7.98 -3.91 -11.18
C VAL A 138 -8.29 -5.39 -11.29
N HIS A 139 -8.58 -5.85 -12.50
CA HIS A 139 -8.94 -7.23 -12.81
C HIS A 139 -7.92 -7.87 -13.75
N ARG A 140 -7.50 -9.11 -13.51
CA ARG A 140 -6.66 -9.95 -14.38
C ARG A 140 -5.48 -9.21 -15.05
N SER A 141 -5.00 -8.17 -14.40
CA SER A 141 -4.01 -7.24 -14.93
C SER A 141 -2.67 -7.38 -14.23
N ARG A 142 -1.61 -6.91 -14.86
CA ARG A 142 -0.26 -7.01 -14.31
C ARG A 142 0.60 -5.79 -14.63
N TYR A 143 1.58 -5.51 -13.74
CA TYR A 143 2.44 -4.33 -13.85
C TYR A 143 1.62 -3.04 -13.86
N VAL A 144 0.68 -2.93 -12.92
CA VAL A 144 -0.10 -1.70 -12.71
C VAL A 144 0.56 -0.89 -11.61
N ARG A 145 0.80 0.37 -11.89
CA ARG A 145 1.38 1.32 -10.94
C ARG A 145 0.42 2.49 -10.72
N ILE A 146 0.09 2.74 -9.46
CA ILE A 146 -0.76 3.84 -9.03
C ILE A 146 0.06 4.69 -8.08
N ARG A 147 0.35 5.94 -8.47
CA ARG A 147 1.32 6.73 -7.72
C ARG A 147 1.06 8.23 -7.72
N LYS A 148 1.55 8.90 -6.65
CA LYS A 148 1.49 10.37 -6.49
C LYS A 148 0.08 10.91 -6.72
N SER A 149 -0.92 10.15 -6.31
CA SER A 149 -2.32 10.43 -6.57
C SER A 149 -3.09 10.62 -5.26
N THR A 150 -4.17 11.37 -5.33
CA THR A 150 -5.07 11.58 -4.21
C THR A 150 -6.38 10.86 -4.45
N PHE A 151 -6.81 10.07 -3.47
CA PHE A 151 -8.09 9.38 -3.45
C PHE A 151 -8.93 9.94 -2.31
N ALA A 152 -10.04 10.59 -2.65
CA ALA A 152 -10.89 11.24 -1.67
C ALA A 152 -12.37 10.91 -1.90
N HIS A 153 -13.14 10.84 -0.81
CA HIS A 153 -14.59 10.61 -0.87
C HIS A 153 -14.99 9.38 -1.70
N CYS A 154 -14.26 8.27 -1.51
CA CYS A 154 -14.45 7.06 -2.30
C CYS A 154 -15.77 6.32 -2.02
N GLY A 155 -16.39 6.55 -0.87
CA GLY A 155 -17.65 5.97 -0.48
C GLY A 155 -18.76 7.02 -0.34
N ASP A 156 -19.99 6.57 -0.36
CA ASP A 156 -21.15 7.38 -0.01
C ASP A 156 -21.47 7.23 1.48
N ARG A 157 -22.04 8.30 2.05
CA ARG A 157 -22.57 8.30 3.43
C ARG A 157 -23.68 7.29 3.65
N SER A 158 -24.32 6.79 2.59
CA SER A 158 -25.42 5.82 2.61
C SER A 158 -25.03 4.39 2.22
N ALA A 159 -23.84 4.17 1.66
CA ALA A 159 -23.42 2.88 1.12
C ALA A 159 -22.62 2.05 2.15
N ASP A 160 -22.94 0.76 2.23
CA ASP A 160 -22.32 -0.17 3.18
C ASP A 160 -20.97 -0.74 2.71
N PHE A 161 -20.64 -0.64 1.42
CA PHE A 161 -19.44 -1.24 0.82
C PHE A 161 -18.94 -0.41 -0.34
N ALA A 162 -18.09 0.55 -0.07
CA ALA A 162 -17.34 1.24 -1.10
C ALA A 162 -15.84 1.03 -0.87
N ASN A 163 -15.05 1.14 -1.92
CA ASN A 163 -13.60 1.04 -1.84
C ASN A 163 -12.94 2.13 -2.69
N CYS A 164 -11.80 2.66 -2.26
CA CYS A 164 -11.04 3.53 -3.14
C CYS A 164 -10.32 2.72 -4.23
N LEU A 165 -9.70 1.62 -3.84
CA LEU A 165 -9.02 0.72 -4.75
C LEU A 165 -9.40 -0.72 -4.45
N MET A 166 -9.88 -1.43 -5.45
CA MET A 166 -10.16 -2.85 -5.36
C MET A 166 -9.25 -3.66 -6.28
N VAL A 167 -8.59 -4.67 -5.71
CA VAL A 167 -7.68 -5.55 -6.45
C VAL A 167 -8.25 -6.95 -6.46
N PHE A 168 -8.50 -7.49 -7.65
CA PHE A 168 -9.12 -8.79 -7.83
C PHE A 168 -8.12 -9.92 -8.06
N ARG A 169 -8.57 -11.17 -7.98
CA ARG A 169 -7.77 -12.36 -8.27
C ARG A 169 -7.14 -12.28 -9.67
N ARG A 170 -6.05 -13.01 -9.87
CA ARG A 170 -5.26 -13.07 -11.12
C ARG A 170 -4.56 -11.74 -11.49
N THR A 171 -4.46 -10.80 -10.56
CA THR A 171 -3.58 -9.64 -10.71
C THR A 171 -2.17 -9.94 -10.22
N SER A 172 -1.17 -9.29 -10.80
CA SER A 172 0.20 -9.43 -10.31
C SER A 172 1.05 -8.19 -10.57
N HIS A 173 2.08 -7.99 -9.74
CA HIS A 173 2.98 -6.85 -9.87
C HIS A 173 2.23 -5.52 -9.83
N ILE A 174 1.40 -5.36 -8.80
CA ILE A 174 0.68 -4.12 -8.56
C ILE A 174 1.48 -3.30 -7.56
N THR A 175 1.70 -2.03 -7.86
CA THR A 175 2.38 -1.08 -6.97
C THR A 175 1.49 0.11 -6.70
N VAL A 176 1.22 0.37 -5.43
CA VAL A 176 0.47 1.53 -4.95
C VAL A 176 1.43 2.34 -4.09
N GLU A 177 1.88 3.50 -4.59
CA GLU A 177 2.96 4.23 -3.93
C GLU A 177 2.80 5.75 -3.95
N ASP A 178 3.25 6.41 -2.89
CA ASP A 178 3.27 7.87 -2.78
C ASP A 178 1.86 8.49 -2.93
N ASN A 179 0.78 7.77 -2.57
CA ASN A 179 -0.59 8.27 -2.68
C ASN A 179 -1.11 8.76 -1.34
N TRP A 180 -2.09 9.64 -1.41
CA TRP A 180 -2.86 10.10 -0.27
C TRP A 180 -4.32 9.63 -0.38
N PHE A 181 -4.74 8.78 0.56
CA PHE A 181 -6.10 8.28 0.69
C PHE A 181 -6.76 8.96 1.88
N HIS A 182 -7.87 9.67 1.67
CA HIS A 182 -8.52 10.39 2.76
C HIS A 182 -10.03 10.62 2.54
N ASP A 183 -10.72 10.95 3.63
CA ASP A 183 -12.14 11.32 3.64
C ASP A 183 -13.05 10.27 3.00
N CYS A 184 -12.80 9.01 3.28
CA CYS A 184 -13.63 7.91 2.81
C CYS A 184 -14.76 7.62 3.79
N TYR A 185 -16.00 7.54 3.29
CA TYR A 185 -17.17 7.25 4.11
C TYR A 185 -17.56 5.77 3.99
N GLY A 186 -17.49 5.03 5.12
CA GLY A 186 -17.92 3.62 5.16
C GLY A 186 -17.17 2.72 4.18
N CYS A 187 -15.94 3.01 3.84
CA CYS A 187 -15.18 2.30 2.82
C CYS A 187 -13.83 1.80 3.32
N ASP A 188 -13.31 0.79 2.65
CA ASP A 188 -11.91 0.46 2.72
C ASP A 188 -11.13 1.29 1.69
N PHE A 189 -9.94 1.79 2.05
CA PHE A 189 -9.11 2.47 1.07
C PHE A 189 -8.52 1.49 0.07
N ILE A 190 -8.07 0.32 0.52
CA ILE A 190 -7.61 -0.76 -0.36
C ILE A 190 -8.20 -2.07 0.10
N HIS A 191 -8.89 -2.74 -0.80
CA HIS A 191 -9.56 -3.99 -0.53
C HIS A 191 -9.27 -5.03 -1.60
N GLY A 192 -9.20 -6.31 -1.24
CA GLY A 192 -9.26 -7.32 -2.26
C GLY A 192 -8.53 -8.63 -2.05
N ARG A 193 -8.57 -9.40 -3.15
CA ARG A 193 -7.90 -10.69 -3.33
C ARG A 193 -6.97 -10.58 -4.52
N PHE A 194 -5.70 -10.30 -4.30
CA PHE A 194 -4.71 -10.22 -5.38
C PHE A 194 -4.13 -11.60 -5.73
N GLY A 195 -3.43 -11.68 -6.84
CA GLY A 195 -2.72 -12.91 -7.24
C GLY A 195 -1.34 -12.98 -6.61
N SER A 196 -0.43 -12.09 -7.04
CA SER A 196 0.93 -12.08 -6.49
C SER A 196 1.63 -10.71 -6.66
N ASN A 197 2.65 -10.48 -5.83
CA ASN A 197 3.50 -9.29 -5.89
C ASN A 197 2.69 -7.97 -5.81
N LEU A 198 2.02 -7.76 -4.68
CA LEU A 198 1.40 -6.49 -4.35
C LEU A 198 2.34 -5.71 -3.43
N THR A 199 2.68 -4.49 -3.83
CA THR A 199 3.47 -3.55 -3.02
C THR A 199 2.65 -2.30 -2.72
N ILE A 200 2.50 -1.97 -1.45
CA ILE A 200 1.82 -0.77 -0.95
C ILE A 200 2.86 0.00 -0.14
N ARG A 201 3.33 1.13 -0.66
CA ARG A 201 4.45 1.83 -0.01
C ARG A 201 4.36 3.36 -0.07
N ARG A 202 4.85 4.02 0.99
CA ARG A 202 4.91 5.47 1.13
C ARG A 202 3.56 6.16 0.88
N ASN A 203 2.47 5.46 1.22
CA ASN A 203 1.14 6.05 1.15
C ASN A 203 0.76 6.64 2.51
N ARG A 204 -0.15 7.60 2.46
CA ARG A 204 -0.78 8.20 3.63
C ARG A 204 -2.28 7.87 3.61
N PHE A 205 -2.75 7.24 4.69
CA PHE A 205 -4.14 6.83 4.88
C PHE A 205 -4.73 7.61 6.05
N GLU A 206 -5.74 8.43 5.81
CA GLU A 206 -6.26 9.33 6.84
C GLU A 206 -7.77 9.54 6.73
N ARG A 207 -8.39 9.88 7.86
CA ARG A 207 -9.78 10.31 7.92
C ARG A 207 -10.74 9.37 7.21
N ALA A 208 -10.65 8.07 7.52
CA ALA A 208 -11.75 7.17 7.23
C ALA A 208 -12.92 7.57 8.12
N LEU A 209 -14.03 7.97 7.52
CA LEU A 209 -15.17 8.61 8.17
C LEU A 209 -16.33 7.62 8.29
N PRO A 210 -17.17 7.72 9.34
CA PRO A 210 -18.31 6.86 9.46
C PRO A 210 -19.33 7.16 8.36
N CYS A 211 -20.05 6.15 7.89
CA CYS A 211 -21.26 6.38 7.14
C CYS A 211 -22.35 7.01 8.04
N ARG A 212 -23.33 7.67 7.45
CA ARG A 212 -24.47 8.18 8.20
C ARG A 212 -25.30 7.04 8.78
N PHE A 213 -25.92 7.30 9.93
CA PHE A 213 -26.92 6.44 10.52
C PHE A 213 -28.06 6.17 9.51
N SER A 214 -28.54 4.94 9.45
CA SER A 214 -29.86 4.71 8.88
C SER A 214 -30.90 5.41 9.77
N LEU A 215 -32.00 5.87 9.17
CA LEU A 215 -33.16 6.43 9.85
C LEU A 215 -33.75 5.52 10.95
N LEU A 216 -33.35 4.24 10.99
CA LEU A 216 -33.74 3.25 11.99
C LEU A 216 -32.73 3.07 13.13
N GLY A 217 -31.79 3.98 13.33
CA GLY A 217 -30.87 3.98 14.46
C GLY A 217 -29.85 2.85 14.48
N ARG A 218 -29.82 1.97 13.47
CA ARG A 218 -28.83 0.89 13.36
C ARG A 218 -27.65 1.36 12.52
N HIS A 219 -26.44 1.32 13.09
CA HIS A 219 -25.22 1.54 12.33
C HIS A 219 -25.06 0.47 11.26
N ARG A 220 -25.24 0.81 10.00
CA ARG A 220 -25.03 -0.13 8.88
C ARG A 220 -23.57 -0.30 8.51
N CYS A 221 -22.70 0.67 8.79
CA CYS A 221 -21.26 0.54 8.60
C CYS A 221 -20.64 -0.41 9.64
N ARG A 222 -20.82 -1.68 9.46
CA ARG A 222 -20.28 -2.68 10.39
C ARG A 222 -18.81 -2.98 10.14
N HIS A 223 -18.28 -2.66 8.98
CA HIS A 223 -16.96 -3.06 8.54
C HIS A 223 -16.29 -1.92 7.78
N GLN A 224 -15.16 -1.48 8.27
CA GLN A 224 -14.34 -0.46 7.64
C GLN A 224 -12.91 -0.69 8.08
N ASP A 225 -12.09 -1.10 7.15
CA ASP A 225 -10.65 -1.23 7.35
C ASP A 225 -9.93 -0.23 6.44
N LEU A 226 -8.75 0.27 6.80
CA LEU A 226 -8.02 1.12 5.86
C LEU A 226 -7.45 0.25 4.72
N ILE A 227 -6.94 -0.93 5.07
CA ILE A 227 -6.53 -1.95 4.10
C ILE A 227 -7.06 -3.30 4.57
N GLU A 228 -7.86 -3.97 3.74
CA GLU A 228 -8.26 -5.36 3.94
C GLU A 228 -7.81 -6.25 2.79
N LEU A 229 -6.98 -7.27 3.10
CA LEU A 229 -6.50 -8.23 2.12
C LEU A 229 -6.69 -9.66 2.63
N PHE A 230 -7.34 -10.51 1.82
CA PHE A 230 -7.74 -11.86 2.23
C PHE A 230 -7.33 -12.98 1.27
N ALA A 231 -6.54 -12.71 0.24
CA ALA A 231 -5.82 -13.75 -0.51
C ALA A 231 -4.71 -13.15 -1.36
N GLY A 232 -3.63 -13.90 -1.57
CA GLY A 232 -2.55 -13.54 -2.46
C GLY A 232 -1.18 -13.99 -1.99
N ARG A 233 -0.15 -13.71 -2.77
CA ARG A 233 1.23 -14.09 -2.45
C ARG A 233 2.20 -12.93 -2.65
N ARG A 234 3.25 -12.85 -1.81
CA ARG A 234 4.29 -11.81 -1.89
C ARG A 234 3.69 -10.42 -1.74
N LEU A 235 3.18 -10.15 -0.55
CA LEU A 235 2.68 -8.84 -0.14
C LEU A 235 3.78 -8.06 0.56
N ARG A 236 3.96 -6.80 0.16
CA ARG A 236 4.86 -5.87 0.82
C ARG A 236 4.12 -4.59 1.18
N ILE A 237 4.07 -4.28 2.46
CA ILE A 237 3.47 -3.06 3.02
C ILE A 237 4.58 -2.32 3.75
N GLU A 238 5.08 -1.23 3.17
CA GLU A 238 6.27 -0.56 3.68
C GLU A 238 6.18 0.96 3.66
N ASP A 239 6.78 1.59 4.65
CA ASP A 239 6.92 3.04 4.73
C ASP A 239 5.59 3.80 4.65
N ASN A 240 4.46 3.19 5.03
CA ASN A 240 3.16 3.85 5.00
C ASN A 240 2.85 4.52 6.33
N HIS A 241 2.07 5.59 6.23
CA HIS A 241 1.53 6.30 7.37
C HIS A 241 0.02 6.08 7.48
N PHE A 242 -0.40 5.35 8.51
CA PHE A 242 -1.79 5.12 8.85
C PHE A 242 -2.22 6.10 9.93
N GLY A 243 -2.99 7.09 9.54
CA GLY A 243 -3.48 8.13 10.43
C GLY A 243 -4.75 7.73 11.19
N VAL A 244 -5.36 8.72 11.79
CA VAL A 244 -6.57 8.56 12.58
C VAL A 244 -7.75 8.14 11.71
N TYR A 245 -8.51 7.13 12.17
CA TYR A 245 -9.77 6.74 11.56
C TYR A 245 -10.89 6.61 12.62
N LYS A 246 -12.14 6.85 12.21
CA LYS A 246 -13.22 7.12 13.17
C LYS A 246 -13.98 5.87 13.64
N TYR A 247 -14.21 4.91 12.75
CA TYR A 247 -14.95 3.69 13.03
C TYR A 247 -14.36 2.54 12.22
N GLY A 248 -14.40 1.33 12.74
CA GLY A 248 -14.10 0.19 11.92
C GLY A 248 -13.40 -0.97 12.61
N GLY A 249 -12.88 -1.86 11.79
CA GLY A 249 -12.16 -3.06 12.17
C GLY A 249 -10.71 -2.79 12.51
N ALA A 250 -9.87 -2.57 11.50
CA ALA A 250 -8.43 -2.36 11.64
C ALA A 250 -7.88 -1.34 10.64
N GLN A 251 -6.70 -0.78 10.93
CA GLN A 251 -5.97 0.00 9.93
C GLN A 251 -5.36 -0.93 8.86
N LEU A 252 -4.92 -2.11 9.26
CA LEU A 252 -4.49 -3.17 8.35
C LEU A 252 -5.06 -4.51 8.81
N TYR A 253 -5.85 -5.13 7.96
CA TYR A 253 -6.46 -6.41 8.20
C TYR A 253 -6.01 -7.45 7.17
N LEU A 254 -5.24 -8.43 7.63
CA LEU A 254 -4.83 -9.58 6.84
C LEU A 254 -5.59 -10.81 7.28
N THR A 255 -6.38 -11.39 6.40
CA THR A 255 -7.16 -12.61 6.66
C THR A 255 -7.04 -13.58 5.49
N GLY A 256 -7.46 -14.83 5.67
CA GLY A 256 -7.38 -15.84 4.62
C GLY A 256 -5.96 -16.19 4.15
N PRO A 257 -5.81 -16.88 3.01
CA PRO A 257 -4.53 -17.39 2.53
C PRO A 257 -3.67 -16.31 1.86
N VAL A 258 -3.13 -15.41 2.66
CA VAL A 258 -2.10 -14.44 2.21
C VAL A 258 -0.73 -14.98 2.59
N ASP A 259 0.15 -15.18 1.61
CA ASP A 259 1.45 -15.82 1.81
C ASP A 259 2.63 -14.88 1.55
N HIS A 260 3.71 -15.03 2.32
CA HIS A 260 4.95 -14.26 2.21
C HIS A 260 4.67 -12.75 2.30
N VAL A 261 4.38 -12.33 3.50
CA VAL A 261 3.98 -10.95 3.83
C VAL A 261 5.12 -10.26 4.58
N LEU A 262 5.51 -9.10 4.10
CA LEU A 262 6.42 -8.20 4.81
C LEU A 262 5.69 -6.88 5.13
N ILE A 263 5.60 -6.57 6.43
CA ILE A 263 5.06 -5.32 6.96
C ILE A 263 6.21 -4.62 7.67
N VAL A 264 6.74 -3.56 7.06
CA VAL A 264 8.00 -2.96 7.52
C VAL A 264 7.96 -1.43 7.50
N ASN A 265 8.57 -0.81 8.51
CA ASN A 265 8.69 0.65 8.64
C ASN A 265 7.36 1.42 8.57
N ASN A 266 6.22 0.83 8.90
CA ASN A 266 4.97 1.57 8.88
C ASN A 266 4.73 2.27 10.23
N VAL A 267 4.03 3.39 10.17
CA VAL A 267 3.54 4.11 11.34
C VAL A 267 2.02 3.99 11.41
N PHE A 268 1.53 3.36 12.46
CA PHE A 268 0.12 3.25 12.79
C PHE A 268 -0.17 4.18 13.96
N VAL A 269 -0.79 5.32 13.69
CA VAL A 269 -1.14 6.29 14.72
C VAL A 269 -2.52 5.96 15.28
N GLY A 270 -2.65 6.01 16.57
CA GLY A 270 -3.93 5.79 17.26
C GLY A 270 -4.94 6.90 16.98
N THR A 271 -6.16 6.64 17.38
CA THR A 271 -7.25 7.62 17.34
C THR A 271 -6.99 8.83 18.21
N ASP A 272 -7.41 10.00 17.76
CA ASP A 272 -7.51 11.16 18.62
C ASP A 272 -8.66 10.94 19.63
N SER A 273 -8.30 10.62 20.88
CA SER A 273 -9.26 10.37 21.95
C SER A 273 -10.14 11.58 22.32
N ARG A 274 -9.81 12.76 21.77
CA ARG A 274 -10.58 14.00 22.03
C ARG A 274 -11.82 14.10 21.16
N LEU A 275 -11.96 13.27 20.13
CA LEU A 275 -13.11 13.32 19.24
C LEU A 275 -14.18 12.32 19.75
N PRO A 276 -15.35 12.79 20.15
CA PRO A 276 -16.41 11.92 20.67
C PRO A 276 -16.86 10.90 19.61
N GLY A 277 -17.05 9.65 20.05
CA GLY A 277 -17.47 8.55 19.17
C GLY A 277 -16.35 7.85 18.37
N TYR A 278 -15.08 8.19 18.59
CA TYR A 278 -13.95 7.49 17.98
C TYR A 278 -13.61 6.19 18.70
N ARG A 279 -13.77 5.09 18.02
CA ARG A 279 -13.38 3.75 18.50
C ARG A 279 -12.53 3.06 17.45
N SER A 280 -11.25 3.39 17.34
CA SER A 280 -10.31 2.53 16.62
C SER A 280 -10.07 1.29 17.46
N ARG A 281 -10.41 0.14 16.92
CA ARG A 281 -10.27 -1.10 17.67
C ARG A 281 -8.88 -1.70 17.56
N MET A 282 -8.25 -1.64 16.37
CA MET A 282 -6.95 -2.31 16.16
C MET A 282 -6.14 -1.60 15.06
N ALA A 283 -4.82 -1.58 15.18
CA ALA A 283 -3.96 -1.13 14.11
C ALA A 283 -3.71 -2.25 13.10
N LEU A 284 -3.27 -3.41 13.57
CA LEU A 284 -2.90 -4.54 12.72
C LEU A 284 -3.54 -5.82 13.22
N ILE A 285 -4.30 -6.47 12.35
CA ILE A 285 -4.85 -7.81 12.58
C ILE A 285 -4.23 -8.79 11.59
N ILE A 286 -3.68 -9.89 12.11
CA ILE A 286 -3.17 -11.01 11.32
C ILE A 286 -3.98 -12.26 11.65
N GLY A 287 -4.81 -12.68 10.70
CA GLY A 287 -5.71 -13.81 10.82
C GLY A 287 -7.04 -13.46 11.46
N ALA A 288 -8.13 -13.86 10.84
CA ALA A 288 -9.50 -13.62 11.29
C ALA A 288 -9.99 -14.69 12.25
N LYS A 289 -11.04 -14.34 12.99
CA LYS A 289 -11.89 -15.29 13.71
C LYS A 289 -12.68 -16.10 12.66
N GLY A 290 -12.56 -17.41 12.68
CA GLY A 290 -13.36 -18.31 11.82
C GLY A 290 -12.88 -18.47 10.38
N SER A 291 -11.68 -18.00 10.01
CA SER A 291 -11.12 -18.31 8.70
C SER A 291 -10.38 -19.66 8.73
N ASP A 292 -10.70 -20.54 7.78
CA ASP A 292 -10.09 -21.87 7.66
C ASP A 292 -8.60 -21.79 7.30
N ARG A 293 -8.14 -20.65 6.76
CA ARG A 293 -6.76 -20.42 6.36
C ARG A 293 -6.27 -19.08 6.87
N LEU A 294 -5.11 -19.08 7.52
CA LEU A 294 -4.46 -17.89 8.03
C LEU A 294 -3.36 -17.41 7.08
N PRO A 295 -2.98 -16.12 7.12
CA PRO A 295 -1.78 -15.62 6.47
C PRO A 295 -0.53 -16.40 6.90
N ARG A 296 0.39 -16.70 6.00
CA ARG A 296 1.59 -17.50 6.28
C ARG A 296 2.86 -16.72 5.95
N PHE A 297 3.94 -17.05 6.65
CA PHE A 297 5.26 -16.42 6.44
C PHE A 297 5.15 -14.89 6.54
N VAL A 298 4.48 -14.42 7.59
CA VAL A 298 4.30 -12.99 7.84
C VAL A 298 5.48 -12.49 8.68
N GLU A 299 6.05 -11.37 8.27
CA GLU A 299 7.08 -10.64 9.02
C GLU A 299 6.60 -9.23 9.30
N VAL A 300 6.59 -8.85 10.57
CA VAL A 300 6.21 -7.51 11.06
C VAL A 300 7.45 -6.92 11.71
N VAL A 301 8.09 -5.97 11.02
CA VAL A 301 9.44 -5.53 11.37
C VAL A 301 9.57 -4.02 11.39
N ASN A 302 10.18 -3.48 12.43
CA ASN A 302 10.45 -2.03 12.57
C ASN A 302 9.22 -1.13 12.33
N ASN A 303 8.02 -1.54 12.79
CA ASN A 303 6.84 -0.69 12.72
C ASN A 303 6.65 0.05 14.05
N THR A 304 6.05 1.23 13.97
CA THR A 304 5.55 1.98 15.13
C THR A 304 4.03 1.84 15.18
N ILE A 305 3.53 1.01 16.10
CA ILE A 305 2.12 0.61 16.17
C ILE A 305 1.50 1.20 17.43
N LEU A 306 1.02 2.43 17.33
CA LEU A 306 0.44 3.20 18.43
C LEU A 306 -1.07 3.28 18.28
N THR A 307 -1.82 2.39 18.85
CA THR A 307 -3.26 2.57 18.96
C THR A 307 -3.62 3.29 20.25
N GLY A 308 -4.74 3.97 20.23
CA GLY A 308 -5.23 4.75 21.36
C GLY A 308 -5.16 4.01 22.69
N VAL A 309 -4.38 4.55 23.58
CA VAL A 309 -4.03 3.98 24.88
C VAL A 309 -5.12 4.26 25.92
N LYS A 310 -6.29 4.77 25.54
CA LYS A 310 -7.40 5.00 26.47
C LYS A 310 -8.40 3.86 26.46
N ARG A 311 -8.63 3.37 27.66
CA ARG A 311 -9.57 2.37 28.12
C ARG A 311 -10.99 2.68 27.66
N ILE A 312 -11.56 1.89 26.73
CA ILE A 312 -13.00 1.72 26.61
C ILE A 312 -13.25 0.26 26.23
N ASP A 313 -13.93 -0.45 27.10
CA ASP A 313 -14.61 -1.75 26.88
C ASP A 313 -13.89 -2.83 26.06
N GLY A 314 -12.89 -3.47 26.64
CA GLY A 314 -12.62 -4.89 26.38
C GLY A 314 -11.93 -5.32 25.08
N TYR A 315 -11.79 -4.48 24.04
CA TYR A 315 -11.37 -4.91 22.68
C TYR A 315 -10.22 -4.11 22.04
N GLU A 316 -9.43 -3.42 22.78
CA GLU A 316 -8.38 -2.55 22.28
C GLU A 316 -7.03 -3.28 22.20
N GLY A 317 -6.47 -3.41 21.02
CA GLY A 317 -5.13 -3.94 20.80
C GLY A 317 -4.46 -3.30 19.61
N SER A 318 -3.18 -2.94 19.74
CA SER A 318 -2.43 -2.39 18.60
C SER A 318 -2.12 -3.46 17.58
N LEU A 319 -1.67 -4.62 18.05
CA LEU A 319 -1.37 -5.78 17.21
C LEU A 319 -2.17 -7.00 17.70
N ARG A 320 -2.91 -7.61 16.81
CA ARG A 320 -3.63 -8.86 17.05
C ARG A 320 -3.17 -9.96 16.10
N ILE A 321 -2.76 -11.09 16.67
CA ILE A 321 -2.42 -12.30 15.94
C ILE A 321 -3.38 -13.41 16.34
N SER A 322 -3.96 -14.10 15.37
CA SER A 322 -4.93 -15.16 15.62
C SER A 322 -4.32 -16.31 16.43
N ARG A 323 -5.04 -16.75 17.46
CA ARG A 323 -4.68 -17.94 18.23
C ARG A 323 -4.75 -19.23 17.42
N ALA A 324 -5.48 -19.24 16.30
CA ALA A 324 -5.63 -20.40 15.44
C ALA A 324 -4.29 -20.86 14.82
N TYR A 325 -3.25 -20.03 14.81
CA TYR A 325 -1.89 -20.50 14.48
C TYR A 325 -1.36 -21.59 15.42
N ARG A 326 -1.86 -21.63 16.65
CA ARG A 326 -1.46 -22.66 17.61
C ARG A 326 -2.13 -24.00 17.33
N TYR A 327 -3.42 -23.96 16.96
CA TYR A 327 -4.27 -25.16 16.93
C TYR A 327 -4.59 -25.65 15.51
N GLY A 328 -4.33 -24.83 14.48
CA GLY A 328 -4.71 -25.07 13.10
C GLY A 328 -3.68 -25.78 12.24
N GLY A 329 -2.74 -26.54 12.82
CA GLY A 329 -1.77 -27.32 12.04
C GLY A 329 -0.65 -26.52 11.37
N TYR A 330 -0.49 -25.22 11.71
CA TYR A 330 0.57 -24.39 11.16
C TYR A 330 1.94 -24.73 11.75
N SER A 331 2.91 -25.06 10.89
CA SER A 331 4.29 -25.23 11.32
C SER A 331 4.84 -23.93 11.92
N ARG A 332 5.88 -24.04 12.77
CA ARG A 332 6.52 -22.86 13.36
C ARG A 332 6.97 -21.86 12.29
N ARG A 333 7.50 -22.30 11.14
CA ARG A 333 7.95 -21.41 10.04
C ARG A 333 6.81 -20.62 9.40
N GLN A 334 5.61 -21.16 9.36
CA GLN A 334 4.44 -20.51 8.77
C GLN A 334 3.83 -19.41 9.64
N ARG A 335 4.15 -19.41 10.94
CA ARG A 335 3.63 -18.42 11.90
C ARG A 335 4.30 -17.06 11.72
N PRO A 336 3.66 -15.96 12.13
CA PRO A 336 4.26 -14.62 12.09
C PRO A 336 5.54 -14.49 12.90
N LEU A 337 6.50 -13.72 12.37
CA LEU A 337 7.64 -13.16 13.09
C LEU A 337 7.34 -11.70 13.41
N ILE A 338 7.60 -11.26 14.65
CA ILE A 338 7.53 -9.87 15.04
C ILE A 338 8.90 -9.43 15.56
N ALA A 339 9.49 -8.39 14.98
CA ALA A 339 10.82 -7.93 15.36
C ALA A 339 10.95 -6.41 15.33
N ASN A 340 11.65 -5.84 16.33
CA ASN A 340 11.99 -4.41 16.37
C ASN A 340 10.78 -3.46 16.27
N ASN A 341 9.60 -3.86 16.74
CA ASN A 341 8.41 -3.00 16.69
C ASN A 341 8.19 -2.27 17.98
N ILE A 342 7.64 -1.06 17.88
CA ILE A 342 6.99 -0.39 19.00
C ILE A 342 5.51 -0.79 18.96
N ILE A 343 5.02 -1.42 20.03
CA ILE A 343 3.66 -1.96 20.09
C ILE A 343 2.94 -1.32 21.29
N GLY A 344 1.95 -0.48 21.03
CA GLY A 344 1.20 0.23 22.06
C GLY A 344 0.50 -0.71 23.04
N LEU A 345 -0.26 -1.66 22.51
CA LEU A 345 -0.88 -2.73 23.30
C LEU A 345 -0.87 -4.03 22.49
N LEU A 346 -0.22 -5.03 23.05
CA LEU A 346 -0.20 -6.36 22.48
C LEU A 346 -1.35 -7.16 23.10
N ARG A 347 -2.41 -7.40 22.32
CA ARG A 347 -3.53 -8.26 22.71
C ARG A 347 -3.65 -9.46 21.82
N THR A 348 -3.94 -10.57 22.43
CA THR A 348 -4.45 -11.73 21.75
C THR A 348 -5.57 -12.36 22.55
N TYR A 349 -6.43 -13.08 21.88
CA TYR A 349 -7.27 -14.09 22.53
C TYR A 349 -6.34 -15.21 23.03
N GLY A 350 -5.99 -15.17 24.28
CA GLY A 350 -4.94 -15.99 24.86
C GLY A 350 -3.56 -15.31 24.76
N ARG A 351 -2.53 -15.93 25.26
CA ARG A 351 -1.18 -15.39 25.28
C ARG A 351 -0.62 -15.28 23.86
N VAL A 352 -0.34 -14.06 23.37
CA VAL A 352 0.21 -13.74 22.01
C VAL A 352 1.36 -14.63 21.63
N CYS A 353 2.16 -14.92 22.58
CA CYS A 353 3.42 -15.60 22.44
C CYS A 353 3.30 -16.97 21.78
N PHE A 354 2.14 -17.58 21.79
CA PHE A 354 1.94 -18.92 21.19
C PHE A 354 1.64 -18.89 19.69
N GLY A 355 1.14 -17.77 19.17
CA GLY A 355 0.79 -17.62 17.75
C GLY A 355 1.94 -17.18 16.85
N VAL A 356 3.11 -16.83 17.40
CA VAL A 356 4.25 -16.30 16.65
C VAL A 356 5.37 -17.33 16.47
N ARG A 357 6.10 -17.19 15.36
CA ARG A 357 7.36 -17.94 15.12
C ARG A 357 8.46 -17.44 16.04
N GLY A 358 8.53 -16.15 16.28
CA GLY A 358 9.47 -15.47 17.15
C GLY A 358 9.03 -14.06 17.44
N SER A 359 9.46 -13.56 18.60
CA SER A 359 9.34 -12.19 19.04
C SER A 359 10.74 -11.71 19.42
N ILE A 360 11.23 -10.66 18.79
CA ILE A 360 12.64 -10.27 18.88
C ILE A 360 12.75 -8.76 19.04
N SER A 361 13.32 -8.31 20.17
CA SER A 361 13.62 -6.89 20.42
C SER A 361 12.45 -5.95 20.14
N ASN A 362 11.22 -6.31 20.55
CA ASN A 362 10.09 -5.40 20.48
C ASN A 362 9.98 -4.60 21.77
N VAL A 363 9.52 -3.36 21.69
CA VAL A 363 9.11 -2.58 22.85
C VAL A 363 7.58 -2.55 22.93
N ILE A 364 7.05 -3.10 23.99
CA ILE A 364 5.62 -3.20 24.27
C ILE A 364 5.27 -2.17 25.34
N VAL A 365 4.46 -1.17 24.98
CA VAL A 365 4.11 -0.09 25.91
C VAL A 365 3.21 -0.61 27.05
N ARG A 366 2.28 -1.51 26.69
CA ARG A 366 1.40 -2.20 27.65
C ARG A 366 1.20 -3.65 27.25
N GLY A 367 1.34 -4.57 28.19
CA GLY A 367 1.14 -6.00 27.93
C GLY A 367 2.27 -6.85 28.50
N HIS A 368 2.57 -7.95 27.85
CA HIS A 368 3.55 -8.93 28.30
C HIS A 368 4.66 -9.11 27.26
N ARG A 369 5.87 -9.40 27.73
CA ARG A 369 6.98 -9.88 26.88
C ARG A 369 6.60 -11.21 26.24
N CYS A 370 6.93 -11.38 24.97
CA CYS A 370 6.83 -12.67 24.28
C CYS A 370 8.17 -13.40 24.20
N SER A 371 9.26 -12.70 24.40
CA SER A 371 10.61 -13.26 24.49
C SER A 371 11.43 -12.52 25.54
N ARG A 372 12.62 -13.07 25.84
CA ARG A 372 13.58 -12.40 26.73
C ARG A 372 14.16 -11.13 26.13
N SER A 373 14.18 -11.00 24.79
CA SER A 373 14.66 -9.82 24.09
C SER A 373 13.62 -8.71 23.90
N ASP A 374 12.34 -8.96 24.27
CA ASP A 374 11.32 -7.92 24.26
C ASP A 374 11.39 -7.10 25.54
N GLU A 375 11.12 -5.81 25.44
CA GLU A 375 11.03 -4.91 26.58
C GLU A 375 9.59 -4.44 26.80
N VAL A 376 9.23 -4.20 28.05
CA VAL A 376 7.96 -3.59 28.44
C VAL A 376 8.27 -2.28 29.15
N GLY A 377 7.76 -1.18 28.59
CA GLY A 377 8.03 0.10 29.19
C GLY A 377 7.46 1.30 28.43
N ARG A 378 7.67 2.46 29.04
CA ARG A 378 7.22 3.73 28.48
C ARG A 378 8.14 4.19 27.35
N VAL A 379 7.55 4.66 26.25
CA VAL A 379 8.25 5.26 25.11
C VAL A 379 7.91 6.74 24.99
N TYR A 380 8.86 7.54 24.54
CA TYR A 380 8.71 8.98 24.36
C TYR A 380 8.87 9.31 22.89
N LEU A 381 7.75 9.56 22.21
CA LEU A 381 7.67 9.82 20.79
C LEU A 381 7.11 11.22 20.54
N ASP A 382 7.54 11.83 19.44
CA ASP A 382 6.93 13.05 18.96
C ASP A 382 5.54 12.77 18.32
N ARG A 383 4.87 13.83 17.84
CA ARG A 383 3.54 13.72 17.21
C ARG A 383 3.53 12.89 15.93
N LYS A 384 4.69 12.66 15.30
CA LYS A 384 4.86 11.84 14.09
C LYS A 384 5.25 10.40 14.41
N GLY A 385 5.40 10.04 15.69
CA GLY A 385 5.84 8.71 16.11
C GLY A 385 7.36 8.50 16.07
N ARG A 386 8.15 9.57 16.02
CA ARG A 386 9.61 9.49 16.03
C ARG A 386 10.14 9.42 17.46
N PRO A 387 11.17 8.61 17.75
CA PRO A 387 11.83 8.62 19.05
C PRO A 387 12.34 10.02 19.41
N THR A 388 12.18 10.40 20.68
CA THR A 388 12.86 11.57 21.24
C THR A 388 14.09 11.09 22.01
N GLY A 389 15.03 11.98 22.39
CA GLY A 389 16.22 11.62 23.15
C GLY A 389 15.95 10.95 24.52
N ARG A 390 14.71 10.97 24.97
CA ARG A 390 14.26 10.29 26.20
C ARG A 390 13.86 8.83 25.97
N SER A 391 13.87 8.34 24.73
CA SER A 391 13.40 6.99 24.34
C SER A 391 14.53 5.95 24.38
N TRP A 392 15.25 5.85 25.47
CA TRP A 392 16.40 4.95 25.63
C TRP A 392 16.08 3.47 25.36
N LEU A 393 14.83 3.03 25.54
CA LEU A 393 14.39 1.68 25.19
C LEU A 393 14.36 1.43 23.66
N LEU A 394 14.39 2.48 22.86
CA LEU A 394 14.24 2.40 21.39
C LEU A 394 15.55 2.67 20.68
N ILE A 395 16.35 3.61 21.21
CA ILE A 395 17.56 4.11 20.55
C ILE A 395 18.66 3.06 20.66
N ASP A 396 19.24 2.67 19.53
CA ASP A 396 20.37 1.74 19.41
C ASP A 396 20.09 0.31 19.96
N THR A 397 18.82 -0.10 20.06
CA THR A 397 18.43 -1.34 20.73
C THR A 397 17.80 -2.40 19.80
N ALA A 398 17.58 -2.09 18.54
CA ALA A 398 16.99 -3.04 17.60
C ALA A 398 17.94 -4.17 17.22
N ASN A 399 17.36 -5.33 16.96
CA ASN A 399 18.11 -6.46 16.40
C ASN A 399 18.50 -6.19 14.94
N ARG A 400 19.79 -6.03 14.68
CA ARG A 400 20.34 -5.68 13.38
C ARG A 400 20.00 -6.66 12.26
N ARG A 401 19.86 -7.96 12.57
CA ARG A 401 19.55 -8.99 11.56
C ARG A 401 18.16 -8.81 10.93
N HIS A 402 17.26 -8.15 11.65
CA HIS A 402 15.89 -7.93 11.21
C HIS A 402 15.63 -6.47 10.82
N ALA A 403 16.52 -5.55 11.13
CA ALA A 403 16.32 -4.15 10.80
C ALA A 403 16.50 -3.91 9.29
N PRO A 404 15.57 -3.20 8.65
CA PRO A 404 15.73 -2.78 7.26
C PRO A 404 16.86 -1.75 7.14
N PRO A 405 17.51 -1.61 5.97
CA PRO A 405 18.67 -0.73 5.83
C PRO A 405 18.33 0.77 5.94
N ARG A 406 17.06 1.13 5.75
CA ARG A 406 16.57 2.50 5.85
C ARG A 406 15.33 2.58 6.72
N ASP A 407 15.12 3.74 7.33
CA ASP A 407 13.91 4.08 8.07
C ASP A 407 12.77 4.54 7.12
N ILE A 408 11.58 4.81 7.66
CA ILE A 408 10.42 5.30 6.88
C ILE A 408 10.70 6.64 6.17
N GLY A 409 11.61 7.46 6.70
CA GLY A 409 12.06 8.71 6.07
C GLY A 409 13.09 8.50 4.97
N GLY A 410 13.46 7.26 4.67
CA GLY A 410 14.48 6.90 3.68
C GLY A 410 15.92 7.05 4.19
N ARG A 411 16.13 7.43 5.45
CA ARG A 411 17.44 7.63 6.07
C ARG A 411 18.08 6.28 6.40
N ARG A 412 19.38 6.19 6.18
CA ARG A 412 20.12 4.96 6.48
C ARG A 412 20.14 4.70 7.98
N ARG A 413 19.83 3.47 8.39
CA ARG A 413 19.99 3.05 9.78
C ARG A 413 21.47 2.87 10.11
N VAL A 414 21.86 3.26 11.32
CA VAL A 414 23.24 3.19 11.79
C VAL A 414 23.59 1.77 12.30
N ARG A 415 24.80 1.60 12.84
CA ARG A 415 25.31 0.29 13.30
C ARG A 415 24.41 -0.41 14.32
N ALA A 416 23.87 0.34 15.27
CA ALA A 416 22.87 -0.12 16.22
C ALA A 416 21.55 0.57 15.87
N PRO A 417 20.70 -0.08 15.08
CA PRO A 417 19.47 0.56 14.61
C PRO A 417 18.45 0.72 15.74
N ASP A 418 17.53 1.67 15.55
CA ASP A 418 16.46 1.92 16.48
C ASP A 418 15.27 0.96 16.29
N ILE A 419 14.56 0.72 17.38
CA ILE A 419 13.27 0.03 17.36
C ILE A 419 12.19 0.98 16.82
N GLY A 420 11.32 0.47 15.93
CA GLY A 420 10.24 1.24 15.31
C GLY A 420 10.57 1.72 13.91
N ALA A 421 9.65 2.53 13.35
CA ALA A 421 9.71 2.96 11.96
C ALA A 421 10.78 4.01 11.67
N TYR A 422 11.20 4.79 12.66
CA TYR A 422 12.14 5.89 12.52
C TYR A 422 13.48 5.62 13.21
N GLU A 423 14.52 6.23 12.69
CA GLU A 423 15.86 6.31 13.29
C GLU A 423 16.04 7.65 13.99
N TYR A 424 16.48 7.65 15.24
CA TYR A 424 16.77 8.85 16.03
C TYR A 424 18.09 9.50 15.58
N GLY A 425 18.09 10.82 15.52
CA GLY A 425 19.32 11.57 15.21
C GLY A 425 19.90 11.38 13.81
N ALA A 426 19.33 10.55 12.97
CA ALA A 426 19.77 10.42 11.59
C ALA A 426 19.48 11.72 10.83
N ARG A 427 20.54 12.39 10.38
CA ARG A 427 20.52 13.60 9.53
C ARG A 427 20.44 13.25 8.05
#